data_00ab2b8496ae4f181ae8719af82f1ec6
#
_entry.id   00ab2b8496ae4f181ae8719af82f1ec6
#
_cell.length_a   1.000
_cell.length_b   1.000
_cell.length_c   1.000
_cell.angle_alpha   90.00
_cell.angle_beta   90.00
_cell.angle_gamma   90.00
#
_symmetry.space_group_name_H-M   'P 1'
#
loop_
_entity.id
_entity.type
_entity.pdbx_description
1 polymer ?
#
loop_
_entity_poly.entity_id
_entity_poly.type
_entity_poly.pdbx_seq_one_letter_code
_entity_poly.pdbx_strand_id
1 'polypeptide(L)'
;MGDFDLKNINLASWEGANYIDRWTIPHTLTGFVFALLIPLFGFSRRTSFLITIVLLVTWELFEMVTGVYEPEVNRIMDIIVGLVGYGFGFLIHEKNSKEVRKLSLLVGMVAGLSSSIIGWIAYIAGER
;
A
#
# COMPACT_ATOMS: atom_id res chain seq x y z
N MET A 1 -14.41 -19.60 -5.46
CA MET A 1 -13.36 -18.63 -5.88
C MET A 1 -13.50 -18.51 -7.37
N GLY A 2 -14.01 -17.37 -7.87
CA GLY A 2 -14.18 -17.16 -9.31
C GLY A 2 -12.82 -17.15 -10.02
N ASP A 3 -12.79 -17.55 -11.27
CA ASP A 3 -11.59 -17.53 -12.09
C ASP A 3 -10.99 -16.13 -12.09
N PHE A 4 -9.66 -16.03 -11.91
CA PHE A 4 -8.94 -14.78 -12.00
C PHE A 4 -9.06 -14.25 -13.44
N ASP A 5 -9.83 -13.19 -13.63
CA ASP A 5 -10.05 -12.57 -14.94
C ASP A 5 -9.16 -11.31 -15.05
N LEU A 6 -8.29 -11.30 -16.06
CA LEU A 6 -7.43 -10.15 -16.36
C LEU A 6 -8.20 -8.87 -16.67
N LYS A 7 -9.49 -8.96 -17.00
CA LYS A 7 -10.39 -7.80 -17.16
C LYS A 7 -10.57 -7.00 -15.86
N ASN A 8 -10.28 -7.61 -14.70
CA ASN A 8 -10.34 -6.97 -13.39
C ASN A 8 -9.02 -6.25 -13.00
N ILE A 9 -8.11 -6.08 -13.95
CA ILE A 9 -6.90 -5.27 -13.80
C ILE A 9 -7.08 -3.99 -14.60
N ASN A 10 -7.22 -2.85 -13.92
CA ASN A 10 -7.40 -1.55 -14.56
C ASN A 10 -6.60 -0.45 -13.85
N LEU A 11 -5.32 -0.33 -14.18
CA LEU A 11 -4.45 0.72 -13.65
C LEU A 11 -4.78 2.14 -14.15
N ALA A 12 -5.79 2.29 -15.00
CA ALA A 12 -6.30 3.59 -15.43
C ALA A 12 -7.45 4.12 -14.56
N SER A 13 -7.95 3.33 -13.61
CA SER A 13 -9.09 3.67 -12.75
C SER A 13 -8.71 3.83 -11.29
N TRP A 14 -9.34 4.79 -10.62
CA TRP A 14 -9.39 4.93 -9.16
C TRP A 14 -10.63 4.28 -8.54
N GLU A 15 -11.42 3.59 -9.34
CA GLU A 15 -12.61 2.87 -8.89
C GLU A 15 -12.19 1.54 -8.26
N GLY A 16 -12.46 1.36 -6.98
CA GLY A 16 -12.15 0.14 -6.23
C GLY A 16 -12.97 -1.09 -6.65
N ALA A 17 -13.56 -1.10 -7.84
CA ALA A 17 -14.34 -2.22 -8.38
C ALA A 17 -13.46 -3.31 -9.01
N ASN A 18 -12.20 -3.03 -9.27
CA ASN A 18 -11.25 -3.95 -9.89
C ASN A 18 -10.38 -4.62 -8.83
N TYR A 19 -9.79 -5.77 -9.16
CA TYR A 19 -8.86 -6.46 -8.26
C TYR A 19 -7.54 -5.71 -8.11
N ILE A 20 -7.09 -5.09 -9.20
CA ILE A 20 -5.89 -4.24 -9.26
C ILE A 20 -6.28 -2.97 -10.00
N ASP A 21 -6.12 -1.84 -9.36
CA ASP A 21 -6.41 -0.52 -9.89
C ASP A 21 -5.31 0.49 -9.49
N ARG A 22 -5.56 1.77 -9.62
CA ARG A 22 -4.57 2.79 -9.24
C ARG A 22 -4.28 2.84 -7.74
N TRP A 23 -5.19 2.39 -6.87
CA TRP A 23 -4.98 2.33 -5.43
C TRP A 23 -3.88 1.33 -5.04
N THR A 24 -3.61 0.35 -5.90
CA THR A 24 -2.47 -0.57 -5.76
C THR A 24 -1.14 0.18 -5.59
N ILE A 25 -0.97 1.36 -6.22
CA ILE A 25 0.26 2.16 -6.13
C ILE A 25 0.48 2.70 -4.71
N PRO A 26 -0.45 3.47 -4.10
CA PRO A 26 -0.27 3.93 -2.73
C PRO A 26 -0.19 2.79 -1.71
N HIS A 27 -0.91 1.69 -1.86
CA HIS A 27 -0.80 0.53 -0.96
C HIS A 27 0.58 -0.11 -1.02
N THR A 28 1.14 -0.30 -2.23
CA THR A 28 2.51 -0.82 -2.40
C THR A 28 3.54 0.10 -1.76
N LEU A 29 3.43 1.41 -2.01
CA LEU A 29 4.34 2.42 -1.45
C LEU A 29 4.20 2.53 0.07
N THR A 30 3.01 2.36 0.63
CA THR A 30 2.78 2.33 2.07
C THR A 30 3.52 1.17 2.72
N GLY A 31 3.40 -0.04 2.19
CA GLY A 31 4.17 -1.19 2.69
C GLY A 31 5.68 -0.98 2.59
N PHE A 32 6.16 -0.43 1.47
CA PHE A 32 7.56 -0.08 1.27
C PHE A 32 8.06 0.91 2.34
N VAL A 33 7.31 1.97 2.59
CA VAL A 33 7.63 2.96 3.62
C VAL A 33 7.66 2.33 5.01
N PHE A 34 6.69 1.47 5.35
CA PHE A 34 6.64 0.82 6.66
C PHE A 34 7.86 -0.07 6.91
N ALA A 35 8.36 -0.77 5.90
CA ALA A 35 9.57 -1.57 6.02
C ALA A 35 10.83 -0.75 6.38
N LEU A 36 10.88 0.51 5.96
CA LEU A 36 11.99 1.42 6.23
C LEU A 36 11.79 2.27 7.48
N LEU A 37 10.54 2.64 7.78
CA LEU A 37 10.18 3.57 8.86
C LEU A 37 10.08 2.87 10.21
N ILE A 38 9.34 1.74 10.30
CA ILE A 38 9.04 1.10 11.58
C ILE A 38 10.32 0.66 12.33
N PRO A 39 11.35 0.11 11.66
CA PRO A 39 12.60 -0.24 12.32
C PRO A 39 13.34 0.95 12.95
N LEU A 40 13.10 2.18 12.51
CA LEU A 40 13.71 3.38 13.11
C LEU A 40 13.27 3.61 14.55
N PHE A 41 12.13 3.04 14.95
CA PHE A 41 11.62 3.07 16.32
C PHE A 41 12.19 1.95 17.20
N GLY A 42 13.17 1.19 16.70
CA GLY A 42 13.83 0.13 17.45
C GLY A 42 13.10 -1.23 17.43
N PHE A 43 12.05 -1.38 16.65
CA PHE A 43 11.34 -2.66 16.55
C PHE A 43 12.14 -3.71 15.79
N SER A 44 12.03 -4.96 16.23
CA SER A 44 12.62 -6.11 15.54
C SER A 44 11.97 -6.31 14.15
N ARG A 45 12.63 -7.05 13.26
CA ARG A 45 12.09 -7.39 11.93
C ARG A 45 10.70 -8.05 12.00
N ARG A 46 10.54 -9.02 12.90
CA ARG A 46 9.28 -9.73 13.08
C ARG A 46 8.18 -8.79 13.56
N THR A 47 8.51 -7.95 14.54
CA THR A 47 7.58 -6.95 15.08
C THR A 47 7.21 -5.93 14.02
N SER A 48 8.17 -5.43 13.24
CA SER A 48 7.90 -4.49 12.14
C SER A 48 6.96 -5.08 11.09
N PHE A 49 7.16 -6.34 10.72
CA PHE A 49 6.30 -7.06 9.78
C PHE A 49 4.87 -7.22 10.34
N LEU A 50 4.72 -7.64 11.59
CA LEU A 50 3.42 -7.78 12.24
C LEU A 50 2.69 -6.45 12.37
N ILE A 51 3.40 -5.38 12.76
CA ILE A 51 2.83 -4.02 12.80
C ILE A 51 2.34 -3.61 11.41
N THR A 52 3.11 -3.88 10.36
CA THR A 52 2.70 -3.58 8.99
C THR A 52 1.40 -4.30 8.61
N ILE A 53 1.29 -5.59 8.89
CA ILE A 53 0.05 -6.35 8.65
C ILE A 53 -1.12 -5.70 9.39
N VAL A 54 -0.96 -5.42 10.67
CA VAL A 54 -2.01 -4.80 11.48
C VAL A 54 -2.44 -3.45 10.90
N LEU A 55 -1.48 -2.60 10.48
CA LEU A 55 -1.79 -1.29 9.91
C LEU A 55 -2.50 -1.40 8.58
N LEU A 56 -2.07 -2.31 7.68
CA LEU A 56 -2.74 -2.54 6.39
C LEU A 56 -4.17 -3.03 6.59
N VAL A 57 -4.38 -4.03 7.44
CA VAL A 57 -5.73 -4.54 7.75
C VAL A 57 -6.60 -3.47 8.41
N THR A 58 -6.04 -2.70 9.33
CA THR A 58 -6.77 -1.61 10.01
C THR A 58 -7.23 -0.55 9.01
N TRP A 59 -6.41 -0.25 8.01
CA TRP A 59 -6.76 0.70 6.95
C TRP A 59 -7.96 0.21 6.15
N GLU A 60 -7.96 -1.06 5.71
CA GLU A 60 -9.10 -1.65 4.98
C GLU A 60 -10.39 -1.66 5.80
N LEU A 61 -10.28 -1.97 7.10
CA LEU A 61 -11.42 -1.91 8.01
C LEU A 61 -11.93 -0.47 8.19
N PHE A 62 -11.02 0.51 8.25
CA PHE A 62 -11.38 1.92 8.32
C PHE A 62 -12.14 2.36 7.07
N GLU A 63 -11.68 2.01 5.88
CA GLU A 63 -12.37 2.30 4.62
C GLU A 63 -13.76 1.66 4.57
N MET A 64 -13.88 0.42 5.00
CA MET A 64 -15.17 -0.25 5.10
C MET A 64 -16.16 0.48 6.03
N VAL A 65 -15.70 0.91 7.21
CA VAL A 65 -16.54 1.62 8.19
C VAL A 65 -16.89 3.03 7.71
N THR A 66 -16.02 3.69 6.96
CA THR A 66 -16.28 5.03 6.40
C THR A 66 -17.13 5.00 5.12
N GLY A 67 -17.55 3.81 4.67
CA GLY A 67 -18.46 3.65 3.54
C GLY A 67 -17.77 3.65 2.17
N VAL A 68 -16.47 3.45 2.11
CA VAL A 68 -15.79 3.20 0.85
C VAL A 68 -16.21 1.81 0.36
N TYR A 69 -16.91 1.78 -0.77
CA TYR A 69 -17.35 0.52 -1.35
C TYR A 69 -16.27 -0.10 -2.22
N GLU A 70 -15.81 -1.26 -1.78
CA GLU A 70 -14.84 -2.08 -2.50
C GLU A 70 -15.20 -3.55 -2.38
N PRO A 71 -15.00 -4.35 -3.44
CA PRO A 71 -15.12 -5.80 -3.37
C PRO A 71 -14.10 -6.39 -2.38
N GLU A 72 -14.46 -7.47 -1.71
CA GLU A 72 -13.54 -8.17 -0.78
C GLU A 72 -12.22 -8.58 -1.45
N VAL A 73 -12.26 -8.96 -2.73
CA VAL A 73 -11.06 -9.33 -3.49
C VAL A 73 -10.12 -8.14 -3.66
N ASN A 74 -10.65 -6.93 -3.90
CA ASN A 74 -9.83 -5.72 -4.00
C ASN A 74 -9.12 -5.46 -2.68
N ARG A 75 -9.81 -5.46 -1.54
CA ARG A 75 -9.21 -5.29 -0.20
C ARG A 75 -8.11 -6.30 0.08
N ILE A 76 -8.34 -7.58 -0.25
CA ILE A 76 -7.32 -8.61 -0.08
C ILE A 76 -6.10 -8.31 -0.96
N MET A 77 -6.32 -7.88 -2.20
CA MET A 77 -5.24 -7.51 -3.12
C MET A 77 -4.45 -6.31 -2.60
N ASP A 78 -5.10 -5.30 -2.04
CA ASP A 78 -4.44 -4.12 -1.49
C ASP A 78 -3.55 -4.46 -0.28
N ILE A 79 -3.99 -5.38 0.57
CA ILE A 79 -3.13 -5.94 1.63
C ILE A 79 -1.94 -6.70 1.02
N ILE A 80 -2.17 -7.55 0.02
CA ILE A 80 -1.11 -8.34 -0.62
C ILE A 80 -0.06 -7.42 -1.26
N VAL A 81 -0.49 -6.42 -2.05
CA VAL A 81 0.46 -5.50 -2.69
C VAL A 81 1.18 -4.61 -1.68
N GLY A 82 0.53 -4.27 -0.57
CA GLY A 82 1.17 -3.63 0.56
C GLY A 82 2.29 -4.49 1.15
N LEU A 83 2.06 -5.79 1.31
CA LEU A 83 3.09 -6.74 1.78
C LEU A 83 4.21 -6.96 0.75
N VAL A 84 3.90 -6.94 -0.54
CA VAL A 84 4.92 -6.96 -1.60
C VAL A 84 5.79 -5.70 -1.51
N GLY A 85 5.19 -4.54 -1.34
CA GLY A 85 5.91 -3.28 -1.10
C GLY A 85 6.81 -3.35 0.13
N TYR A 86 6.30 -3.93 1.23
CA TYR A 86 7.11 -4.19 2.43
C TYR A 86 8.33 -5.06 2.11
N GLY A 87 8.17 -6.11 1.32
CA GLY A 87 9.28 -6.97 0.90
C GLY A 87 10.38 -6.20 0.16
N PHE A 88 10.02 -5.31 -0.76
CA PHE A 88 10.98 -4.44 -1.44
C PHE A 88 11.68 -3.47 -0.48
N GLY A 89 10.94 -2.81 0.41
CA GLY A 89 11.50 -1.93 1.42
C GLY A 89 12.44 -2.68 2.39
N PHE A 90 12.06 -3.90 2.77
CA PHE A 90 12.89 -4.78 3.58
C PHE A 90 14.23 -5.11 2.89
N LEU A 91 14.22 -5.43 1.60
CA LEU A 91 15.45 -5.68 0.83
C LEU A 91 16.35 -4.44 0.77
N ILE A 92 15.76 -3.26 0.61
CA ILE A 92 16.53 -1.99 0.68
C ILE A 92 17.14 -1.81 2.07
N HIS A 93 16.36 -2.07 3.12
CA HIS A 93 16.84 -1.95 4.50
C HIS A 93 18.03 -2.89 4.80
N GLU A 94 17.99 -4.11 4.30
CA GLU A 94 19.01 -5.13 4.58
C GLU A 94 20.29 -4.97 3.77
N LYS A 95 20.18 -4.52 2.52
CA LYS A 95 21.27 -4.58 1.55
C LYS A 95 21.96 -3.25 1.31
N ASN A 96 21.47 -2.16 1.89
CA ASN A 96 21.97 -0.83 1.56
C ASN A 96 22.49 -0.05 2.77
N SER A 97 23.29 0.99 2.49
CA SER A 97 23.80 1.91 3.50
C SER A 97 22.69 2.71 4.17
N LYS A 98 23.00 3.33 5.30
CA LYS A 98 22.08 4.18 6.05
C LYS A 98 21.56 5.35 5.20
N GLU A 99 22.41 5.91 4.35
CA GLU A 99 22.08 7.03 3.47
C GLU A 99 21.10 6.62 2.41
N VAL A 100 21.31 5.48 1.76
CA VAL A 100 20.37 4.92 0.75
C VAL A 100 19.03 4.60 1.39
N ARG A 101 19.01 4.04 2.60
CA ARG A 101 17.76 3.77 3.33
C ARG A 101 16.98 5.04 3.63
N LYS A 102 17.64 6.10 4.08
CA LYS A 102 17.01 7.40 4.35
C LYS A 102 16.46 8.04 3.09
N LEU A 103 17.24 8.01 2.00
CA LEU A 103 16.79 8.54 0.71
C LEU A 103 15.58 7.75 0.18
N SER A 104 15.64 6.43 0.23
CA SER A 104 14.54 5.55 -0.19
C SER A 104 13.29 5.78 0.64
N LEU A 105 13.42 5.97 1.95
CA LEU A 105 12.30 6.32 2.83
C LEU A 105 11.68 7.66 2.42
N LEU A 106 12.50 8.69 2.23
CA LEU A 106 12.02 10.01 1.83
C LEU A 106 11.28 9.96 0.48
N VAL A 107 11.87 9.32 -0.53
CA VAL A 107 11.26 9.15 -1.86
C VAL A 107 9.96 8.36 -1.76
N GLY A 108 9.96 7.27 -1.00
CA GLY A 108 8.76 6.44 -0.77
C GLY A 108 7.64 7.22 -0.08
N MET A 109 7.97 8.03 0.95
CA MET A 109 6.99 8.89 1.63
C MET A 109 6.39 9.94 0.70
N VAL A 110 7.23 10.65 -0.05
CA VAL A 110 6.75 11.66 -1.01
C VAL A 110 5.88 11.02 -2.07
N ALA A 111 6.32 9.94 -2.68
CA ALA A 111 5.56 9.23 -3.71
C ALA A 111 4.25 8.64 -3.15
N GLY A 112 4.30 8.02 -1.97
CA GLY A 112 3.13 7.42 -1.32
C GLY A 112 2.09 8.46 -0.93
N LEU A 113 2.49 9.55 -0.29
CA LEU A 113 1.58 10.65 0.07
C LEU A 113 1.01 11.32 -1.17
N SER A 114 1.83 11.60 -2.19
CA SER A 114 1.36 12.24 -3.42
C SER A 114 0.35 11.36 -4.14
N SER A 115 0.62 10.06 -4.30
CA SER A 115 -0.31 9.13 -4.96
C SER A 115 -1.61 8.98 -4.18
N SER A 116 -1.56 8.93 -2.84
CA SER A 116 -2.75 8.87 -1.99
C SER A 116 -3.60 10.13 -2.10
N ILE A 117 -2.97 11.31 -2.06
CA ILE A 117 -3.69 12.59 -2.20
C ILE A 117 -4.35 12.68 -3.58
N ILE A 118 -3.64 12.32 -4.64
CA ILE A 118 -4.20 12.32 -6.01
C ILE A 118 -5.40 11.36 -6.07
N GLY A 119 -5.28 10.17 -5.51
CA GLY A 119 -6.37 9.19 -5.48
C GLY A 119 -7.61 9.71 -4.74
N TRP A 120 -7.43 10.31 -3.56
CA TRP A 120 -8.54 10.90 -2.81
C TRP A 120 -9.19 12.08 -3.52
N ILE A 121 -8.39 12.95 -4.18
CA ILE A 121 -8.94 14.05 -4.98
C ILE A 121 -9.76 13.49 -6.14
N ALA A 122 -9.25 12.52 -6.87
CA ALA A 122 -9.96 11.88 -7.97
C ALA A 122 -11.25 11.20 -7.49
N TYR A 123 -11.20 10.48 -6.37
CA TYR A 123 -12.38 9.83 -5.77
C TYR A 123 -13.46 10.85 -5.39
N ILE A 124 -13.09 11.94 -4.72
CA ILE A 124 -14.04 13.01 -4.32
C ILE A 124 -14.59 13.75 -5.54
N ALA A 125 -13.77 13.97 -6.57
CA ALA A 125 -14.21 14.61 -7.82
C ALA A 125 -15.11 13.69 -8.68
N GLY A 126 -15.29 12.43 -8.32
CA GLY A 126 -16.04 11.45 -9.11
C GLY A 126 -15.34 10.98 -10.37
N GLU A 127 -14.04 11.20 -10.47
CA GLU A 127 -13.19 10.66 -11.53
C GLU A 127 -12.88 9.20 -11.22
N ARG A 128 -13.68 8.31 -11.82
CA ARG A 128 -13.59 6.87 -11.59
C ARG A 128 -12.90 6.14 -12.74
#